data_0f2230909ffcbe864fdee4b648e5f55b
#
_entry.id   0f2230909ffcbe864fdee4b648e5f55b
#
_cell.length_a   1.000
_cell.length_b   1.000
_cell.length_c   1.000
_cell.angle_alpha   90.00
_cell.angle_beta   90.00
_cell.angle_gamma   90.00
#
_symmetry.space_group_name_H-M   'P 1'
#
loop_
_entity.id
_entity.type
_entity.pdbx_description
1 polymer ?
#
loop_
_entity_poly.entity_id
_entity_poly.type
_entity_poly.pdbx_seq_one_letter_code
_entity_poly.pdbx_strand_id
1 'polypeptide(L)'
;MAHEPIHPSFDFSDKGRGYADLATSLHSLLEGERNLIANLANTAALIYHALPDLNWAGFYLIGPNAQNVATPELILGPFQGKTACVRIAIGKGVCGTAAATRETQLVPDVHTFPGHIACDSASNSEIVIPMIFSNGPRHGELLGVLDLDSPLLARFDEQDQQGLEEIVSILMAASE
;
A
#
# COMPACT_ATOMS: atom_id res chain seq x y z
N MET A 1 31.20 -3.87 -1.31
CA MET A 1 30.88 -3.46 -2.71
C MET A 1 29.49 -2.87 -2.67
N ALA A 2 29.35 -1.59 -3.07
CA ALA A 2 28.02 -0.97 -3.15
C ALA A 2 27.28 -1.68 -4.29
N HIS A 3 26.17 -2.37 -3.98
CA HIS A 3 25.25 -2.84 -5.01
C HIS A 3 24.58 -1.58 -5.61
N GLU A 4 24.85 -1.30 -6.88
CA GLU A 4 23.99 -0.37 -7.62
C GLU A 4 22.59 -0.99 -7.62
N PRO A 5 21.54 -0.21 -7.26
CA PRO A 5 20.18 -0.71 -7.33
C PRO A 5 19.87 -1.03 -8.80
N ILE A 6 19.68 -2.31 -9.10
CA ILE A 6 19.14 -2.74 -10.38
C ILE A 6 17.68 -2.29 -10.40
N HIS A 7 17.32 -1.37 -11.30
CA HIS A 7 15.93 -1.03 -11.56
C HIS A 7 15.39 -2.01 -12.62
N PRO A 8 14.74 -3.12 -12.22
CA PRO A 8 14.17 -4.04 -13.18
C PRO A 8 13.05 -3.34 -13.96
N SER A 9 12.98 -3.58 -15.25
CA SER A 9 11.81 -3.20 -16.04
C SER A 9 10.75 -4.29 -15.91
N PHE A 10 9.53 -3.92 -15.51
CA PHE A 10 8.40 -4.84 -15.38
C PHE A 10 7.47 -4.70 -16.58
N ASP A 11 6.97 -5.83 -17.09
CA ASP A 11 5.99 -5.85 -18.17
C ASP A 11 4.60 -6.20 -17.60
N PHE A 12 3.74 -5.20 -17.50
CA PHE A 12 2.35 -5.33 -17.05
C PHE A 12 1.36 -5.48 -18.21
N SER A 13 1.81 -5.76 -19.43
CA SER A 13 0.91 -6.19 -20.51
C SER A 13 0.24 -7.54 -20.19
N ASP A 14 0.93 -8.37 -19.39
CA ASP A 14 0.41 -9.54 -18.68
C ASP A 14 0.54 -9.28 -17.18
N LYS A 15 -0.56 -8.90 -16.50
CA LYS A 15 -0.54 -8.55 -15.07
C LYS A 15 -0.07 -9.70 -14.20
N GLY A 16 -0.48 -10.93 -14.49
CA GLY A 16 -0.06 -12.10 -13.70
C GLY A 16 1.46 -12.27 -13.69
N ARG A 17 2.08 -12.13 -14.86
CA ARG A 17 3.54 -12.17 -15.00
C ARG A 17 4.21 -10.96 -14.36
N GLY A 18 3.67 -9.77 -14.60
CA GLY A 18 4.20 -8.53 -14.01
C GLY A 18 4.24 -8.58 -12.49
N TYR A 19 3.19 -9.05 -11.85
CA TYR A 19 3.14 -9.21 -10.38
C TYR A 19 4.07 -10.32 -9.88
N ALA A 20 4.23 -11.44 -10.59
CA ALA A 20 5.18 -12.49 -10.22
C ALA A 20 6.63 -11.99 -10.26
N ASP A 21 7.00 -11.22 -11.28
CA ASP A 21 8.32 -10.59 -11.40
C ASP A 21 8.52 -9.52 -10.31
N LEU A 22 7.51 -8.74 -10.00
CA LEU A 22 7.52 -7.75 -8.92
C LEU A 22 7.68 -8.41 -7.54
N ALA A 23 6.95 -9.48 -7.27
CA ALA A 23 7.06 -10.26 -6.03
C ALA A 23 8.46 -10.84 -5.85
N THR A 24 9.05 -11.40 -6.91
CA THR A 24 10.42 -11.91 -6.91
C THR A 24 11.44 -10.79 -6.59
N SER A 25 11.28 -9.63 -7.20
CA SER A 25 12.15 -8.47 -6.99
C SER A 25 12.01 -7.94 -5.56
N LEU A 26 10.79 -7.86 -5.03
CA LEU A 26 10.54 -7.44 -3.67
C LEU A 26 11.17 -8.40 -2.67
N HIS A 27 11.00 -9.71 -2.85
CA HIS A 27 11.58 -10.72 -1.98
C HIS A 27 13.10 -10.55 -1.88
N SER A 28 13.78 -10.36 -3.02
CA SER A 28 15.23 -10.13 -3.04
C SER A 28 15.63 -8.81 -2.39
N LEU A 29 14.81 -7.76 -2.56
CA LEU A 29 15.07 -6.44 -1.98
C LEU A 29 14.97 -6.44 -0.44
N LEU A 30 14.07 -7.23 0.11
CA LEU A 30 13.83 -7.31 1.56
C LEU A 30 14.66 -8.38 2.26
N GLU A 31 15.43 -9.19 1.50
CA GLU A 31 16.23 -10.29 2.07
C GLU A 31 17.24 -9.79 3.13
N GLY A 32 17.09 -10.27 4.37
CA GLY A 32 17.96 -9.93 5.48
C GLY A 32 17.71 -8.57 6.14
N GLU A 33 16.84 -7.72 5.60
CA GLU A 33 16.46 -6.45 6.23
C GLU A 33 15.25 -6.64 7.17
N ARG A 34 15.36 -6.09 8.39
CA ARG A 34 14.32 -6.15 9.42
C ARG A 34 13.76 -4.78 9.80
N ASN A 35 14.33 -3.70 9.28
CA ASN A 35 13.85 -2.37 9.58
C ASN A 35 12.56 -2.08 8.80
N LEU A 36 11.45 -1.99 9.52
CA LEU A 36 10.13 -1.76 8.94
C LEU A 36 10.09 -0.52 8.03
N ILE A 37 10.67 0.61 8.48
CA ILE A 37 10.63 1.85 7.69
C ILE A 37 11.40 1.72 6.39
N ALA A 38 12.58 1.08 6.42
CA ALA A 38 13.36 0.81 5.21
C ALA A 38 12.59 -0.09 4.23
N ASN A 39 11.97 -1.16 4.75
CA ASN A 39 11.17 -2.08 3.96
C ASN A 39 9.95 -1.40 3.32
N LEU A 40 9.21 -0.59 4.08
CA LEU A 40 8.08 0.19 3.56
C LEU A 40 8.53 1.20 2.50
N ALA A 41 9.62 1.93 2.74
CA ALA A 41 10.13 2.94 1.82
C ALA A 41 10.55 2.31 0.46
N ASN A 42 11.30 1.21 0.51
CA ASN A 42 11.73 0.51 -0.69
C ASN A 42 10.55 -0.15 -1.41
N THR A 43 9.58 -0.70 -0.70
CA THR A 43 8.37 -1.28 -1.30
C THR A 43 7.53 -0.20 -2.00
N ALA A 44 7.32 0.96 -1.36
CA ALA A 44 6.60 2.08 -1.99
C ALA A 44 7.28 2.53 -3.29
N ALA A 45 8.61 2.68 -3.27
CA ALA A 45 9.40 3.07 -4.44
C ALA A 45 9.32 2.01 -5.55
N LEU A 46 9.48 0.72 -5.20
CA LEU A 46 9.42 -0.38 -6.16
C LEU A 46 8.05 -0.43 -6.86
N ILE A 47 6.95 -0.38 -6.10
CA ILE A 47 5.59 -0.39 -6.64
C ILE A 47 5.37 0.83 -7.55
N TYR A 48 5.71 2.03 -7.08
CA TYR A 48 5.47 3.27 -7.82
C TYR A 48 6.18 3.31 -9.18
N HIS A 49 7.39 2.75 -9.27
CA HIS A 49 8.16 2.69 -10.51
C HIS A 49 7.84 1.47 -11.38
N ALA A 50 7.26 0.41 -10.81
CA ALA A 50 6.91 -0.80 -11.55
C ALA A 50 5.54 -0.69 -12.22
N LEU A 51 4.51 -0.23 -11.50
CA LEU A 51 3.15 -0.20 -12.00
C LEU A 51 2.90 1.06 -12.84
N PRO A 52 2.34 0.91 -14.06
CA PRO A 52 1.97 2.06 -14.87
C PRO A 52 0.75 2.80 -14.28
N ASP A 53 0.66 4.08 -14.63
CA ASP A 53 -0.51 4.93 -14.38
C ASP A 53 -0.84 5.12 -12.89
N LEU A 54 0.18 5.18 -12.02
CA LEU A 54 0.03 5.59 -10.63
C LEU A 54 0.38 7.07 -10.46
N ASN A 55 -0.36 7.78 -9.63
CA ASN A 55 0.01 9.10 -9.13
C ASN A 55 0.43 9.10 -7.65
N TRP A 56 0.13 8.01 -6.92
CA TRP A 56 0.56 7.82 -5.53
C TRP A 56 0.67 6.33 -5.18
N ALA A 57 1.64 5.99 -4.35
CA ALA A 57 1.77 4.67 -3.74
C ALA A 57 2.48 4.77 -2.39
N GLY A 58 1.87 4.28 -1.32
CA GLY A 58 2.45 4.40 0.00
C GLY A 58 1.66 3.72 1.09
N PHE A 59 2.04 4.03 2.31
CA PHE A 59 1.55 3.37 3.51
C PHE A 59 0.96 4.34 4.50
N TYR A 60 -0.13 3.92 5.13
CA TYR A 60 -0.64 4.52 6.36
C TYR A 60 -0.56 3.50 7.48
N LEU A 61 0.05 3.88 8.59
CA LEU A 61 0.29 2.99 9.73
C LEU A 61 -0.62 3.32 10.90
N ILE A 62 -1.08 2.29 11.63
CA ILE A 62 -1.83 2.48 12.87
C ILE A 62 -0.95 3.19 13.90
N GLY A 63 -1.47 4.26 14.47
CA GLY A 63 -0.79 5.02 15.50
C GLY A 63 -1.76 5.77 16.43
N PRO A 64 -1.24 6.41 17.46
CA PRO A 64 -2.07 7.13 18.42
C PRO A 64 -2.69 8.37 17.80
N ASN A 65 -3.97 8.60 18.07
CA ASN A 65 -4.62 9.88 17.76
C ASN A 65 -4.01 11.02 18.56
N ALA A 66 -3.82 12.19 17.93
CA ALA A 66 -3.18 13.33 18.55
C ALA A 66 -3.97 13.92 19.75
N GLN A 67 -5.30 13.77 19.74
CA GLN A 67 -6.20 14.27 20.79
C GLN A 67 -6.64 13.18 21.78
N ASN A 68 -6.62 11.92 21.35
CA ASN A 68 -7.08 10.82 22.19
C ASN A 68 -6.30 9.53 21.87
N VAL A 69 -5.31 9.20 22.68
CA VAL A 69 -4.44 8.02 22.51
C VAL A 69 -5.23 6.69 22.53
N ALA A 70 -6.42 6.68 23.13
CA ALA A 70 -7.27 5.49 23.18
C ALA A 70 -7.98 5.16 21.86
N THR A 71 -8.04 6.12 20.94
CA THR A 71 -8.63 5.93 19.60
C THR A 71 -7.53 5.94 18.55
N PRO A 72 -7.09 4.80 18.02
CA PRO A 72 -6.07 4.75 16.99
C PRO A 72 -6.57 5.40 15.69
N GLU A 73 -5.63 5.93 14.92
CA GLU A 73 -5.86 6.44 13.57
C GLU A 73 -4.76 5.97 12.63
N LEU A 74 -4.95 6.16 11.34
CA LEU A 74 -3.93 5.94 10.33
C LEU A 74 -3.04 7.20 10.23
N ILE A 75 -1.73 6.99 10.29
CA ILE A 75 -0.72 8.03 10.18
C ILE A 75 0.12 7.76 8.94
N LEU A 76 0.37 8.81 8.15
CA LEU A 76 1.16 8.74 6.93
C LEU A 76 2.55 8.13 7.21
N GLY A 77 2.85 7.07 6.48
CA GLY A 77 4.14 6.37 6.47
C GLY A 77 4.96 6.69 5.20
N PRO A 78 5.91 5.84 4.83
CA PRO A 78 6.68 5.98 3.59
C PRO A 78 5.79 5.92 2.35
N PHE A 79 6.04 6.81 1.38
CA PHE A 79 5.26 6.90 0.14
C PHE A 79 6.07 7.50 -1.02
N GLN A 80 5.51 7.38 -2.22
CA GLN A 80 5.93 8.04 -3.45
C GLN A 80 4.73 8.79 -4.05
N GLY A 81 4.97 9.96 -4.61
CA GLY A 81 3.94 10.84 -5.16
C GLY A 81 3.91 12.21 -4.51
N LYS A 82 2.80 12.93 -4.65
CA LYS A 82 2.61 14.24 -4.01
C LYS A 82 2.36 14.09 -2.52
N THR A 83 2.52 15.20 -1.78
CA THR A 83 2.16 15.29 -0.35
C THR A 83 0.71 14.87 -0.12
N ALA A 84 0.46 14.14 0.96
CA ALA A 84 -0.83 13.54 1.27
C ALA A 84 -1.34 13.94 2.67
N CYS A 85 -2.55 13.51 3.01
CA CYS A 85 -3.14 13.70 4.34
C CYS A 85 -2.26 13.03 5.39
N VAL A 86 -1.94 13.75 6.47
CA VAL A 86 -1.05 13.20 7.50
C VAL A 86 -1.76 12.17 8.38
N ARG A 87 -3.09 12.33 8.58
CA ARG A 87 -3.88 11.50 9.49
C ARG A 87 -5.25 11.20 8.90
N ILE A 88 -5.69 9.95 9.04
CA ILE A 88 -7.00 9.47 8.59
C ILE A 88 -7.64 8.68 9.72
N ALA A 89 -8.85 9.06 10.11
CA ALA A 89 -9.59 8.32 11.12
C ALA A 89 -10.04 6.94 10.60
N ILE A 90 -9.98 5.93 11.45
CA ILE A 90 -10.50 4.59 11.13
C ILE A 90 -11.98 4.68 10.74
N GLY A 91 -12.36 4.05 9.64
CA GLY A 91 -13.72 4.10 9.06
C GLY A 91 -14.01 5.33 8.22
N LYS A 92 -13.01 6.19 7.90
CA LYS A 92 -13.17 7.37 7.05
C LYS A 92 -12.36 7.24 5.77
N GLY A 93 -12.98 7.64 4.65
CA GLY A 93 -12.39 7.48 3.32
C GLY A 93 -12.13 6.01 2.97
N VAL A 94 -11.39 5.77 1.89
CA VAL A 94 -11.09 4.41 1.43
C VAL A 94 -10.10 3.73 2.38
N CYS A 95 -8.98 4.39 2.73
CA CYS A 95 -7.99 3.89 3.66
C CYS A 95 -8.58 3.56 5.04
N GLY A 96 -9.37 4.47 5.62
CA GLY A 96 -10.01 4.23 6.92
C GLY A 96 -11.04 3.11 6.86
N THR A 97 -11.74 2.93 5.74
CA THR A 97 -12.67 1.83 5.53
C THR A 97 -11.93 0.49 5.46
N ALA A 98 -10.85 0.40 4.66
CA ALA A 98 -10.01 -0.81 4.60
C ALA A 98 -9.47 -1.20 5.99
N ALA A 99 -9.01 -0.21 6.77
CA ALA A 99 -8.54 -0.45 8.13
C ALA A 99 -9.65 -0.96 9.07
N ALA A 100 -10.86 -0.43 8.95
CA ALA A 100 -12.00 -0.81 9.79
C ALA A 100 -12.56 -2.19 9.45
N THR A 101 -12.72 -2.48 8.16
CA THR A 101 -13.28 -3.76 7.66
C THR A 101 -12.25 -4.87 7.63
N ARG A 102 -10.95 -4.52 7.54
CA ARG A 102 -9.83 -5.45 7.31
C ARG A 102 -9.95 -6.19 5.97
N GLU A 103 -10.56 -5.55 5.00
CA GLU A 103 -10.77 -6.07 3.65
C GLU A 103 -10.22 -5.09 2.63
N THR A 104 -9.66 -5.61 1.54
CA THR A 104 -9.20 -4.80 0.41
C THR A 104 -10.36 -3.98 -0.15
N GLN A 105 -10.12 -2.69 -0.36
CA GLN A 105 -11.05 -1.80 -1.02
C GLN A 105 -10.58 -1.58 -2.46
N LEU A 106 -11.33 -2.07 -3.43
CA LEU A 106 -11.12 -1.87 -4.86
C LEU A 106 -12.12 -0.83 -5.35
N VAL A 107 -11.66 0.40 -5.60
CA VAL A 107 -12.52 1.55 -5.90
C VAL A 107 -12.31 2.03 -7.33
N PRO A 108 -13.20 1.69 -8.27
CA PRO A 108 -13.06 2.06 -9.69
C PRO A 108 -13.28 3.55 -9.95
N ASP A 109 -14.03 4.23 -9.09
CA ASP A 109 -14.27 5.68 -9.15
C ASP A 109 -14.39 6.24 -7.72
N VAL A 110 -13.36 6.98 -7.31
CA VAL A 110 -13.29 7.57 -5.96
C VAL A 110 -14.38 8.61 -5.71
N HIS A 111 -14.93 9.25 -6.75
CA HIS A 111 -15.97 10.26 -6.63
C HIS A 111 -17.32 9.66 -6.21
N THR A 112 -17.51 8.36 -6.44
CA THR A 112 -18.72 7.63 -6.02
C THR A 112 -18.58 6.95 -4.66
N PHE A 113 -17.36 6.93 -4.08
CA PHE A 113 -17.11 6.28 -2.79
C PHE A 113 -17.64 7.15 -1.64
N PRO A 114 -18.54 6.64 -0.77
CA PRO A 114 -19.12 7.41 0.32
C PRO A 114 -18.05 7.92 1.30
N GLY A 115 -17.98 9.25 1.47
CA GLY A 115 -17.03 9.86 2.41
C GLY A 115 -15.58 9.83 1.95
N HIS A 116 -15.32 9.68 0.64
CA HIS A 116 -13.98 9.78 0.07
C HIS A 116 -13.26 11.05 0.55
N ILE A 117 -11.99 10.89 0.93
CA ILE A 117 -11.10 11.98 1.34
C ILE A 117 -10.12 12.21 0.19
N ALA A 118 -10.31 13.27 -0.58
CA ALA A 118 -9.43 13.63 -1.67
C ALA A 118 -8.11 14.20 -1.15
N CYS A 119 -7.08 13.37 -1.01
CA CYS A 119 -5.73 13.83 -0.70
C CYS A 119 -5.00 14.35 -1.95
N ASP A 120 -5.27 13.81 -3.14
CA ASP A 120 -4.89 14.38 -4.43
C ASP A 120 -6.13 14.45 -5.35
N SER A 121 -6.43 15.64 -5.85
CA SER A 121 -7.55 15.85 -6.80
C SER A 121 -7.34 15.19 -8.17
N ALA A 122 -6.14 14.68 -8.44
CA ALA A 122 -5.84 13.96 -9.67
C ALA A 122 -6.23 12.48 -9.61
N SER A 123 -6.46 11.92 -8.42
CA SER A 123 -6.86 10.51 -8.26
C SER A 123 -8.29 10.29 -8.71
N ASN A 124 -8.50 9.30 -9.56
CA ASN A 124 -9.81 8.88 -10.07
C ASN A 124 -10.18 7.45 -9.67
N SER A 125 -9.20 6.57 -9.46
CA SER A 125 -9.42 5.25 -8.87
C SER A 125 -8.37 4.95 -7.81
N GLU A 126 -8.70 4.04 -6.89
CA GLU A 126 -7.88 3.74 -5.71
C GLU A 126 -8.00 2.26 -5.35
N ILE A 127 -6.92 1.67 -4.86
CA ILE A 127 -6.95 0.35 -4.23
C ILE A 127 -6.21 0.42 -2.90
N VAL A 128 -6.84 -0.09 -1.84
CA VAL A 128 -6.27 -0.10 -0.49
C VAL A 128 -6.28 -1.50 0.08
N ILE A 129 -5.10 -1.99 0.48
CA ILE A 129 -4.91 -3.33 1.02
C ILE A 129 -4.54 -3.26 2.50
N PRO A 130 -5.28 -3.90 3.42
CA PRO A 130 -4.93 -3.95 4.84
C PRO A 130 -3.68 -4.81 5.07
N MET A 131 -2.77 -4.33 5.90
CA MET A 131 -1.56 -5.03 6.32
C MET A 131 -1.79 -5.67 7.68
N ILE A 132 -2.01 -6.99 7.70
CA ILE A 132 -2.33 -7.75 8.91
C ILE A 132 -1.22 -8.77 9.16
N PHE A 133 -0.74 -8.85 10.41
CA PHE A 133 0.24 -9.86 10.78
C PHE A 133 -0.35 -11.26 10.67
N SER A 134 0.29 -12.12 9.91
CA SER A 134 -0.18 -13.50 9.66
C SER A 134 0.38 -14.50 10.65
N ASN A 135 1.47 -14.17 11.35
CA ASN A 135 2.19 -15.07 12.24
C ASN A 135 2.65 -14.36 13.52
N GLY A 136 3.25 -15.12 14.44
CA GLY A 136 3.90 -14.61 15.63
C GLY A 136 2.93 -14.07 16.69
N PRO A 137 3.47 -13.35 17.69
CA PRO A 137 2.68 -12.83 18.82
C PRO A 137 1.69 -11.71 18.43
N ARG A 138 1.87 -11.13 17.24
CA ARG A 138 0.99 -10.07 16.68
C ARG A 138 -0.04 -10.61 15.68
N HIS A 139 -0.20 -11.92 15.56
CA HIS A 139 -1.14 -12.53 14.61
C HIS A 139 -2.54 -11.90 14.69
N GLY A 140 -3.07 -11.49 13.55
CA GLY A 140 -4.37 -10.81 13.42
C GLY A 140 -4.35 -9.32 13.79
N GLU A 141 -3.21 -8.75 14.20
CA GLU A 141 -3.09 -7.31 14.46
C GLU A 141 -2.93 -6.55 13.14
N LEU A 142 -3.62 -5.43 13.00
CA LEU A 142 -3.49 -4.53 11.85
C LEU A 142 -2.29 -3.59 12.06
N LEU A 143 -1.32 -3.64 11.16
CA LEU A 143 -0.20 -2.70 11.11
C LEU A 143 -0.60 -1.36 10.47
N GLY A 144 -1.43 -1.42 9.44
CA GLY A 144 -1.84 -0.28 8.63
C GLY A 144 -2.42 -0.71 7.29
N VAL A 145 -2.29 0.13 6.29
CA VAL A 145 -2.74 -0.14 4.92
C VAL A 145 -1.67 0.24 3.89
N LEU A 146 -1.63 -0.49 2.77
CA LEU A 146 -1.01 -0.08 1.52
C LEU A 146 -2.08 0.59 0.67
N ASP A 147 -1.77 1.78 0.16
CA ASP A 147 -2.68 2.62 -0.63
C ASP A 147 -2.03 2.97 -1.97
N LEU A 148 -2.76 2.77 -3.07
CA LEU A 148 -2.37 3.14 -4.41
C LEU A 148 -3.47 3.94 -5.10
N ASP A 149 -3.09 5.08 -5.66
CA ASP A 149 -3.96 5.95 -6.44
C ASP A 149 -3.57 5.99 -7.91
N SER A 150 -4.57 6.15 -8.77
CA SER A 150 -4.39 6.35 -10.20
C SER A 150 -5.21 7.52 -10.73
N PRO A 151 -4.68 8.30 -11.70
CA PRO A 151 -5.44 9.32 -12.39
C PRO A 151 -6.46 8.75 -13.40
N LEU A 152 -6.46 7.43 -13.63
CA LEU A 152 -7.41 6.75 -14.51
C LEU A 152 -8.58 6.19 -13.72
N LEU A 153 -9.77 6.23 -14.29
CA LEU A 153 -10.92 5.47 -13.78
C LEU A 153 -10.69 3.97 -14.00
N ALA A 154 -11.13 3.15 -13.05
CA ALA A 154 -11.07 1.70 -13.12
C ALA A 154 -9.67 1.15 -13.50
N ARG A 155 -8.60 1.80 -13.02
CA ARG A 155 -7.23 1.35 -13.30
C ARG A 155 -6.94 -0.01 -12.66
N PHE A 156 -7.47 -0.23 -11.48
CA PHE A 156 -7.26 -1.45 -10.72
C PHE A 156 -8.39 -2.45 -10.95
N ASP A 157 -8.04 -3.73 -11.05
CA ASP A 157 -8.96 -4.86 -11.19
C ASP A 157 -8.61 -5.99 -10.21
N GLU A 158 -9.28 -7.14 -10.32
CA GLU A 158 -9.07 -8.30 -9.46
C GLU A 158 -7.65 -8.88 -9.57
N GLN A 159 -6.97 -8.75 -10.72
CA GLN A 159 -5.58 -9.21 -10.86
C GLN A 159 -4.61 -8.27 -10.12
N ASP A 160 -4.88 -6.96 -10.16
CA ASP A 160 -4.12 -6.00 -9.34
C ASP A 160 -4.32 -6.28 -7.85
N GLN A 161 -5.57 -6.56 -7.43
CA GLN A 161 -5.86 -6.92 -6.04
C GLN A 161 -5.06 -8.14 -5.60
N GLN A 162 -5.12 -9.25 -6.35
CA GLN A 162 -4.41 -10.49 -6.01
C GLN A 162 -2.90 -10.28 -5.95
N GLY A 163 -2.34 -9.57 -6.94
CA GLY A 163 -0.90 -9.29 -6.98
C GLY A 163 -0.44 -8.40 -5.82
N LEU A 164 -1.19 -7.35 -5.48
CA LEU A 164 -0.85 -6.46 -4.39
C LEU A 164 -1.06 -7.09 -3.01
N GLU A 165 -2.05 -7.97 -2.84
CA GLU A 165 -2.21 -8.78 -1.63
C GLU A 165 -1.01 -9.72 -1.41
N GLU A 166 -0.44 -10.30 -2.48
CA GLU A 166 0.79 -11.08 -2.41
C GLU A 166 1.99 -10.20 -2.03
N ILE A 167 2.14 -9.01 -2.62
CA ILE A 167 3.18 -8.04 -2.26
C ILE A 167 3.10 -7.67 -0.78
N VAL A 168 1.91 -7.40 -0.25
CA VAL A 168 1.69 -7.14 1.17
C VAL A 168 2.08 -8.34 2.02
N SER A 169 1.74 -9.56 1.60
CA SER A 169 2.12 -10.78 2.33
C SER A 169 3.65 -10.94 2.45
N ILE A 170 4.39 -10.70 1.37
CA ILE A 170 5.87 -10.73 1.36
C ILE A 170 6.44 -9.66 2.30
N LEU A 171 5.95 -8.43 2.21
CA LEU A 171 6.37 -7.32 3.05
C LEU A 171 6.14 -7.60 4.54
N MET A 172 4.96 -8.13 4.89
CA MET A 172 4.60 -8.46 6.27
C MET A 172 5.51 -9.57 6.82
N ALA A 173 5.76 -10.63 6.04
CA ALA A 173 6.65 -11.72 6.45
C ALA A 173 8.10 -11.24 6.67
N ALA A 174 8.59 -10.27 5.90
CA ALA A 174 9.92 -9.67 6.11
C ALA A 174 9.98 -8.73 7.32
N SER A 175 8.84 -8.29 7.83
CA SER A 175 8.72 -7.28 8.90
C SER A 175 8.29 -7.87 10.26
N GLU A 176 8.10 -9.19 10.34
CA GLU A 176 7.76 -9.97 11.55
C GLU A 176 8.97 -10.31 12.44
#